data_e249779be597ad0abb17bcf360167d1e
#
_entry.id   e249779be597ad0abb17bcf360167d1e
#
_cell.length_a   1.000
_cell.length_b   1.000
_cell.length_c   1.000
_cell.angle_alpha   90.00
_cell.angle_beta   90.00
_cell.angle_gamma   90.00
#
_symmetry.space_group_name_H-M   'P 1'
#
loop_
_entity.id
_entity.type
_entity.pdbx_description
1 polymer ?
#
loop_
_entity_poly.entity_id
_entity_poly.type
_entity_poly.pdbx_seq_one_letter_code
_entity_poly.pdbx_strand_id
1 'polypeptide(L)'
;MTLSEQALLRMRPGRPRAANVTRGADGVSDGEKAADIVKVAKAYRMRAGAAEEDALNHLHATTIGILHRRWQADHGEPSGISEPQYRAAQRYLGYVVANARLLGIPSPHPRAAAILLAGLGQSCEQDPDPEWVARIRAQFRSCRRVLLECGGSLGLGSRINAIVYAVVVEDRKLGDLGRQDIQNLRCGLNALARYFG
;
A
#
# COMPACT_ATOMS: atom_id res chain seq x y z
N MET A 1 -36.32 20.03 46.63
CA MET A 1 -35.92 19.77 45.22
C MET A 1 -37.07 19.09 44.53
N THR A 2 -37.67 19.78 43.56
CA THR A 2 -38.84 19.28 42.85
C THR A 2 -38.40 18.40 41.68
N LEU A 3 -39.20 17.40 41.33
CA LEU A 3 -38.94 16.42 40.25
C LEU A 3 -38.61 17.12 38.87
N SER A 4 -38.99 18.38 38.68
CA SER A 4 -38.72 19.17 37.49
C SER A 4 -37.26 19.62 37.36
N GLU A 5 -36.55 19.87 38.49
CA GLU A 5 -35.12 20.28 38.42
C GLU A 5 -34.20 19.12 38.08
N GLN A 6 -34.56 17.89 38.48
CA GLN A 6 -33.82 16.72 38.11
C GLN A 6 -33.97 16.34 36.60
N ALA A 7 -35.11 16.69 36.00
CA ALA A 7 -35.32 16.48 34.56
C ALA A 7 -34.53 17.48 33.71
N LEU A 8 -34.36 18.71 34.14
CA LEU A 8 -33.56 19.73 33.45
C LEU A 8 -32.06 19.45 33.49
N LEU A 9 -31.54 18.83 34.54
CA LEU A 9 -30.13 18.38 34.63
C LEU A 9 -29.78 17.23 33.70
N ARG A 10 -30.77 16.46 33.22
CA ARG A 10 -30.57 15.38 32.24
C ARG A 10 -30.60 15.88 30.79
N MET A 11 -31.04 17.09 30.54
CA MET A 11 -31.06 17.72 29.19
C MET A 11 -29.85 18.62 28.94
N ARG A 12 -28.65 18.20 29.31
CA ARG A 12 -27.46 18.83 28.70
C ARG A 12 -27.49 18.52 27.21
N PRO A 13 -27.55 19.54 26.34
CA PRO A 13 -27.46 19.32 24.91
C PRO A 13 -26.15 18.59 24.67
N GLY A 14 -26.22 17.32 24.29
CA GLY A 14 -25.06 16.55 23.86
C GLY A 14 -24.38 17.31 22.72
N ARG A 15 -23.08 17.28 22.69
CA ARG A 15 -22.30 17.85 21.57
C ARG A 15 -22.99 17.52 20.25
N PRO A 16 -23.28 18.54 19.39
CA PRO A 16 -24.00 18.28 18.14
C PRO A 16 -23.27 17.18 17.37
N ARG A 17 -24.00 16.11 17.05
CA ARG A 17 -23.46 15.02 16.22
C ARG A 17 -23.19 15.59 14.84
N ALA A 18 -21.95 15.51 14.38
CA ALA A 18 -21.66 15.81 12.99
C ALA A 18 -22.54 14.88 12.12
N ALA A 19 -23.33 15.47 11.23
CA ALA A 19 -24.13 14.72 10.28
C ALA A 19 -23.16 13.88 9.44
N ASN A 20 -23.47 12.58 9.24
CA ASN A 20 -22.72 11.62 8.43
C ASN A 20 -21.44 11.02 9.04
N VAL A 21 -21.29 10.94 10.36
CA VAL A 21 -20.20 10.16 10.97
C VAL A 21 -20.69 8.74 11.22
N THR A 22 -20.20 7.78 10.46
CA THR A 22 -20.38 6.35 10.70
C THR A 22 -19.62 5.98 11.97
N ARG A 23 -20.29 5.39 12.95
CA ARG A 23 -19.70 4.94 14.21
C ARG A 23 -19.81 3.42 14.29
N GLY A 24 -18.71 2.76 14.66
CA GLY A 24 -18.74 1.34 14.99
C GLY A 24 -19.57 1.07 16.27
N ALA A 25 -19.79 -0.20 16.59
CA ALA A 25 -20.52 -0.65 17.77
C ALA A 25 -19.93 -0.15 19.11
N ASP A 26 -18.65 0.25 19.10
CA ASP A 26 -17.90 0.83 20.22
C ASP A 26 -18.10 2.37 20.39
N GLY A 27 -18.90 3.01 19.52
CA GLY A 27 -19.19 4.43 19.56
C GLY A 27 -18.06 5.35 19.03
N VAL A 28 -16.92 4.78 18.61
CA VAL A 28 -15.80 5.52 18.02
C VAL A 28 -16.05 5.72 16.52
N SER A 29 -15.79 6.92 15.99
CA SER A 29 -15.95 7.17 14.56
C SER A 29 -14.87 6.42 13.76
N ASP A 30 -15.23 5.97 12.57
CA ASP A 30 -14.28 5.28 11.67
C ASP A 30 -13.09 6.20 11.32
N GLY A 31 -13.31 7.51 11.25
CA GLY A 31 -12.25 8.50 11.04
C GLY A 31 -11.27 8.60 12.22
N GLU A 32 -11.75 8.48 13.47
CA GLU A 32 -10.89 8.48 14.67
C GLU A 32 -10.03 7.20 14.73
N LYS A 33 -10.62 6.05 14.43
CA LYS A 33 -9.87 4.78 14.31
C LYS A 33 -8.80 4.84 13.23
N ALA A 34 -9.12 5.38 12.07
CA ALA A 34 -8.17 5.54 10.98
C ALA A 34 -7.02 6.49 11.38
N ALA A 35 -7.32 7.61 12.05
CA ALA A 35 -6.29 8.54 12.53
C ALA A 35 -5.35 7.90 13.56
N ASP A 36 -5.86 7.07 14.46
CA ASP A 36 -5.03 6.37 15.45
C ASP A 36 -4.15 5.30 14.79
N ILE A 37 -4.66 4.55 13.81
CA ILE A 37 -3.88 3.60 13.04
C ILE A 37 -2.72 4.29 12.32
N VAL A 38 -2.98 5.46 11.70
CA VAL A 38 -1.94 6.25 11.02
C VAL A 38 -0.87 6.71 12.00
N LYS A 39 -1.23 7.18 13.20
CA LYS A 39 -0.28 7.58 14.25
C LYS A 39 0.61 6.41 14.69
N VAL A 40 0.02 5.24 14.94
CA VAL A 40 0.76 4.03 15.32
C VAL A 40 1.70 3.59 14.22
N ALA A 41 1.23 3.58 12.96
CA ALA A 41 2.05 3.24 11.81
C ALA A 41 3.22 4.23 11.60
N LYS A 42 2.97 5.54 11.77
CA LYS A 42 4.01 6.57 11.74
C LYS A 42 5.07 6.33 12.81
N ALA A 43 4.65 6.14 14.06
CA ALA A 43 5.56 5.90 15.18
C ALA A 43 6.43 4.64 14.97
N TYR A 44 5.84 3.56 14.44
CA TYR A 44 6.58 2.34 14.11
C TYR A 44 7.64 2.59 13.03
N ARG A 45 7.31 3.30 11.95
CA ARG A 45 8.25 3.60 10.87
C ARG A 45 9.40 4.52 11.33
N MET A 46 9.10 5.51 12.17
CA MET A 46 10.13 6.36 12.78
C MET A 46 11.09 5.55 13.65
N ARG A 47 10.59 4.61 14.47
CA ARG A 47 11.44 3.67 15.22
C ARG A 47 12.28 2.79 14.30
N ALA A 48 11.78 2.43 13.12
CA ALA A 48 12.53 1.69 12.11
C ALA A 48 13.52 2.56 11.32
N GLY A 49 13.71 3.84 11.69
CA GLY A 49 14.68 4.76 11.11
C GLY A 49 14.16 5.58 9.92
N ALA A 50 12.86 5.65 9.70
CA ALA A 50 12.30 6.57 8.70
C ALA A 50 12.34 8.01 9.23
N ALA A 51 12.68 8.99 8.38
CA ALA A 51 12.49 10.40 8.67
C ALA A 51 11.00 10.71 8.86
N GLU A 52 10.66 11.76 9.60
CA GLU A 52 9.27 12.09 9.92
C GLU A 52 8.41 12.32 8.67
N GLU A 53 8.95 13.02 7.69
CA GLU A 53 8.36 13.28 6.37
C GLU A 53 8.06 11.99 5.60
N ASP A 54 8.95 11.00 5.72
CA ASP A 54 8.83 9.69 5.06
C ASP A 54 7.99 8.69 5.87
N ALA A 55 7.78 8.95 7.15
CA ALA A 55 7.06 8.03 8.04
C ALA A 55 5.58 7.88 7.65
N LEU A 56 5.01 8.81 6.90
CA LEU A 56 3.67 8.71 6.32
C LEU A 56 3.64 7.82 5.07
N ASN A 57 4.76 7.58 4.42
CA ASN A 57 4.83 6.67 3.28
C ASN A 57 4.68 5.22 3.77
N HIS A 58 3.54 4.61 3.45
CA HIS A 58 3.20 3.25 3.89
C HIS A 58 4.18 2.18 3.41
N LEU A 59 4.94 2.44 2.33
CA LEU A 59 5.93 1.50 1.82
C LEU A 59 7.27 1.56 2.56
N HIS A 60 7.52 2.56 3.41
CA HIS A 60 8.80 2.66 4.13
C HIS A 60 9.08 1.52 5.13
N ALA A 61 8.03 0.89 5.66
CA ALA A 61 8.16 -0.28 6.53
C ALA A 61 8.21 -1.61 5.75
N THR A 62 7.97 -1.58 4.43
CA THR A 62 7.99 -2.75 3.58
C THR A 62 9.41 -3.12 3.15
N THR A 63 9.59 -4.35 2.69
CA THR A 63 10.87 -4.85 2.17
C THR A 63 11.41 -3.96 1.05
N ILE A 64 10.54 -3.44 0.18
CA ILE A 64 10.93 -2.49 -0.87
C ILE A 64 11.40 -1.16 -0.30
N GLY A 65 10.70 -0.61 0.69
CA GLY A 65 11.11 0.63 1.36
C GLY A 65 12.44 0.47 2.07
N ILE A 66 12.69 -0.69 2.72
CA ILE A 66 13.98 -1.00 3.35
C ILE A 66 15.10 -1.08 2.30
N LEU A 67 14.87 -1.74 1.17
CA LEU A 67 15.85 -1.83 0.07
C LEU A 67 16.14 -0.45 -0.54
N HIS A 68 15.11 0.40 -0.70
CA HIS A 68 15.29 1.75 -1.20
C HIS A 68 16.13 2.61 -0.25
N ARG A 69 15.84 2.59 1.06
CA ARG A 69 16.64 3.31 2.06
C ARG A 69 18.10 2.85 2.10
N ARG A 70 18.36 1.54 1.94
CA ARG A 70 19.74 1.03 1.82
C ARG A 70 20.46 1.65 0.64
N TRP A 71 19.80 1.68 -0.53
CA TRP A 71 20.37 2.33 -1.71
C TRP A 71 20.68 3.82 -1.49
N GLN A 72 19.81 4.54 -0.79
CA GLN A 72 20.04 5.95 -0.43
C GLN A 72 21.20 6.11 0.55
N ALA A 73 21.28 5.27 1.58
CA ALA A 73 22.34 5.32 2.59
C ALA A 73 23.72 4.95 2.01
N ASP A 74 23.75 3.98 1.10
CA ASP A 74 24.98 3.46 0.49
C ASP A 74 25.39 4.25 -0.79
N HIS A 75 24.84 5.45 -1.00
CA HIS A 75 25.15 6.33 -2.13
C HIS A 75 25.04 5.65 -3.51
N GLY A 76 24.07 4.74 -3.68
CA GLY A 76 23.81 4.07 -4.95
C GLY A 76 24.45 2.69 -5.11
N GLU A 77 25.08 2.18 -4.05
CA GLU A 77 25.67 0.84 -4.03
C GLU A 77 24.62 -0.29 -4.33
N PRO A 78 25.07 -1.45 -4.83
CA PRO A 78 24.19 -2.51 -5.32
C PRO A 78 23.40 -3.26 -4.22
N SER A 79 23.41 -2.82 -2.97
CA SER A 79 22.71 -3.46 -1.85
C SER A 79 21.20 -3.19 -1.82
N GLY A 80 20.72 -2.18 -2.57
CA GLY A 80 19.34 -1.72 -2.54
C GLY A 80 18.68 -1.60 -3.92
N ILE A 81 17.57 -0.87 -3.98
CA ILE A 81 16.84 -0.52 -5.20
C ILE A 81 16.85 1.00 -5.40
N SER A 82 17.07 1.44 -6.66
CA SER A 82 17.12 2.84 -7.03
C SER A 82 15.73 3.50 -6.99
N GLU A 83 15.70 4.85 -6.98
CA GLU A 83 14.45 5.62 -7.03
C GLU A 83 13.52 5.23 -8.20
N PRO A 84 13.99 5.09 -9.47
CA PRO A 84 13.14 4.63 -10.55
C PRO A 84 12.55 3.23 -10.31
N GLN A 85 13.33 2.31 -9.75
CA GLN A 85 12.87 0.96 -9.37
C GLN A 85 11.81 1.02 -8.28
N TYR A 86 12.01 1.87 -7.26
CA TYR A 86 11.07 2.06 -6.17
C TYR A 86 9.73 2.63 -6.68
N ARG A 87 9.76 3.66 -7.52
CA ARG A 87 8.54 4.23 -8.15
C ARG A 87 7.82 3.21 -9.04
N ALA A 88 8.57 2.39 -9.77
CA ALA A 88 7.99 1.33 -10.58
C ALA A 88 7.28 0.28 -9.72
N ALA A 89 7.88 -0.10 -8.59
CA ALA A 89 7.25 -0.98 -7.63
C ALA A 89 5.95 -0.41 -7.07
N GLN A 90 5.92 0.87 -6.71
CA GLN A 90 4.70 1.55 -6.22
C GLN A 90 3.59 1.55 -7.27
N ARG A 91 3.90 1.88 -8.52
CA ARG A 91 2.93 1.86 -9.63
C ARG A 91 2.39 0.46 -9.88
N TYR A 92 3.28 -0.53 -9.91
CA TYR A 92 2.89 -1.93 -10.08
C TYR A 92 1.93 -2.38 -8.98
N LEU A 93 2.28 -2.10 -7.71
CA LEU A 93 1.42 -2.39 -6.56
C LEU A 93 0.04 -1.75 -6.71
N GLY A 94 -0.02 -0.49 -7.12
CA GLY A 94 -1.28 0.20 -7.37
C GLY A 94 -2.18 -0.53 -8.38
N TYR A 95 -1.61 -1.02 -9.48
CA TYR A 95 -2.37 -1.80 -10.48
C TYR A 95 -2.81 -3.17 -9.95
N VAL A 96 -1.96 -3.86 -9.17
CA VAL A 96 -2.32 -5.15 -8.55
C VAL A 96 -3.50 -4.97 -7.60
N VAL A 97 -3.43 -3.98 -6.71
CA VAL A 97 -4.50 -3.69 -5.73
C VAL A 97 -5.79 -3.27 -6.42
N ALA A 98 -5.71 -2.36 -7.40
CA ALA A 98 -6.88 -1.93 -8.16
C ALA A 98 -7.53 -3.11 -8.91
N ASN A 99 -6.73 -3.97 -9.55
CA ASN A 99 -7.25 -5.15 -10.23
C ASN A 99 -7.88 -6.17 -9.26
N ALA A 100 -7.29 -6.39 -8.09
CA ALA A 100 -7.86 -7.25 -7.05
C ALA A 100 -9.24 -6.74 -6.59
N ARG A 101 -9.38 -5.44 -6.38
CA ARG A 101 -10.67 -4.80 -6.03
C ARG A 101 -11.73 -5.01 -7.12
N LEU A 102 -11.37 -4.86 -8.39
CA LEU A 102 -12.27 -5.10 -9.53
C LEU A 102 -12.77 -6.55 -9.62
N LEU A 103 -12.01 -7.49 -9.05
CA LEU A 103 -12.36 -8.91 -9.00
C LEU A 103 -13.08 -9.30 -7.71
N GLY A 104 -13.27 -8.36 -6.76
CA GLY A 104 -13.82 -8.65 -5.44
C GLY A 104 -12.88 -9.52 -4.59
N ILE A 105 -11.61 -9.62 -4.94
CA ILE A 105 -10.62 -10.42 -4.23
C ILE A 105 -10.03 -9.56 -3.09
N PRO A 106 -9.91 -10.10 -1.85
CA PRO A 106 -9.21 -9.42 -0.78
C PRO A 106 -7.80 -9.01 -1.24
N SER A 107 -7.39 -7.78 -0.88
CA SER A 107 -6.04 -7.31 -1.23
C SER A 107 -5.00 -8.26 -0.60
N PRO A 108 -4.06 -8.79 -1.38
CA PRO A 108 -2.98 -9.65 -0.87
C PRO A 108 -1.97 -8.88 -0.02
N HIS A 109 -2.11 -7.56 0.06
CA HIS A 109 -1.21 -6.69 0.81
C HIS A 109 -1.42 -6.83 2.32
N PRO A 110 -0.36 -6.69 3.15
CA PRO A 110 -0.48 -6.61 4.59
C PRO A 110 -1.56 -5.59 5.01
N ARG A 111 -2.40 -5.95 5.97
CA ARG A 111 -3.59 -5.17 6.38
C ARG A 111 -3.31 -3.67 6.61
N ALA A 112 -2.15 -3.32 7.15
CA ALA A 112 -1.78 -1.93 7.39
C ALA A 112 -1.65 -1.12 6.08
N ALA A 113 -1.06 -1.70 5.04
CA ALA A 113 -0.98 -1.06 3.73
C ALA A 113 -2.34 -1.04 3.02
N ALA A 114 -3.15 -2.09 3.16
CA ALA A 114 -4.50 -2.14 2.61
C ALA A 114 -5.43 -1.08 3.21
N ILE A 115 -5.32 -0.81 4.51
CA ILE A 115 -6.12 0.23 5.19
C ILE A 115 -5.70 1.63 4.70
N LEU A 116 -4.40 1.89 4.56
CA LEU A 116 -3.90 3.17 4.03
C LEU A 116 -4.30 3.37 2.57
N LEU A 117 -4.28 2.30 1.76
CA LEU A 117 -4.74 2.33 0.37
C LEU A 117 -6.28 2.40 0.27
N ALA A 118 -7.02 1.85 1.22
CA ALA A 118 -8.47 1.95 1.29
C ALA A 118 -8.94 3.39 1.58
N GLY A 119 -8.16 4.14 2.37
CA GLY A 119 -8.42 5.57 2.62
C GLY A 119 -8.24 6.45 1.39
N LEU A 120 -7.53 5.99 0.36
CA LEU A 120 -7.38 6.67 -0.92
C LEU A 120 -8.49 6.31 -1.94
N GLY A 121 -9.31 5.32 -1.63
CA GLY A 121 -10.45 4.92 -2.45
C GLY A 121 -11.74 5.09 -1.68
N GLN A 122 -12.50 6.13 -1.98
CA GLN A 122 -13.90 6.21 -1.56
C GLN A 122 -14.56 4.87 -1.88
N SER A 123 -15.35 4.35 -0.95
CA SER A 123 -16.35 3.34 -1.23
C SER A 123 -17.29 3.93 -2.29
N CYS A 124 -16.98 3.72 -3.55
CA CYS A 124 -17.92 4.08 -4.59
C CYS A 124 -19.08 3.09 -4.50
N GLU A 125 -20.22 3.54 -3.99
CA GLU A 125 -21.52 2.90 -4.18
C GLU A 125 -21.95 2.88 -5.68
N GLN A 126 -21.19 3.58 -6.51
CA GLN A 126 -21.39 3.61 -7.96
C GLN A 126 -20.53 2.55 -8.63
N ASP A 127 -21.10 1.84 -9.58
CA ASP A 127 -20.36 0.93 -10.45
C ASP A 127 -19.17 1.67 -11.09
N PRO A 128 -17.97 1.09 -11.05
CA PRO A 128 -16.80 1.75 -11.59
C PRO A 128 -16.94 1.95 -13.10
N ASP A 129 -16.50 3.12 -13.59
CA ASP A 129 -16.48 3.46 -15.01
C ASP A 129 -15.87 2.31 -15.84
N PRO A 130 -16.59 1.77 -16.83
CA PRO A 130 -16.13 0.66 -17.67
C PRO A 130 -14.79 0.94 -18.36
N GLU A 131 -14.53 2.18 -18.77
CA GLU A 131 -13.27 2.56 -19.40
C GLU A 131 -12.11 2.52 -18.42
N TRP A 132 -12.34 2.99 -17.18
CA TRP A 132 -11.35 2.88 -16.11
C TRP A 132 -11.06 1.42 -15.77
N VAL A 133 -12.08 0.56 -15.70
CA VAL A 133 -11.93 -0.89 -15.47
C VAL A 133 -11.08 -1.52 -16.58
N ALA A 134 -11.40 -1.24 -17.85
CA ALA A 134 -10.66 -1.77 -19.00
C ALA A 134 -9.19 -1.33 -18.95
N ARG A 135 -8.92 -0.06 -18.62
CA ARG A 135 -7.58 0.51 -18.49
C ARG A 135 -6.77 -0.17 -17.40
N ILE A 136 -7.33 -0.34 -16.19
CA ILE A 136 -6.64 -1.03 -15.08
C ILE A 136 -6.28 -2.47 -15.45
N ARG A 137 -7.23 -3.21 -16.03
CA ARG A 137 -6.98 -4.60 -16.49
C ARG A 137 -5.91 -4.67 -17.57
N ALA A 138 -5.92 -3.74 -18.52
CA ALA A 138 -4.90 -3.66 -19.57
C ALA A 138 -3.53 -3.39 -19.00
N GLN A 139 -3.39 -2.39 -18.11
CA GLN A 139 -2.13 -2.05 -17.45
C GLN A 139 -1.58 -3.20 -16.60
N PHE A 140 -2.41 -3.85 -15.82
CA PHE A 140 -2.01 -5.01 -15.03
C PHE A 140 -1.48 -6.16 -15.92
N ARG A 141 -2.18 -6.49 -17.02
CA ARG A 141 -1.71 -7.50 -17.98
C ARG A 141 -0.40 -7.11 -18.64
N SER A 142 -0.25 -5.84 -19.01
CA SER A 142 0.99 -5.34 -19.62
C SER A 142 2.17 -5.41 -18.65
N CYS A 143 1.99 -5.04 -17.38
CA CYS A 143 3.03 -5.21 -16.36
C CYS A 143 3.48 -6.67 -16.23
N ARG A 144 2.51 -7.61 -16.16
CA ARG A 144 2.83 -9.05 -16.11
C ARG A 144 3.60 -9.51 -17.35
N ARG A 145 3.19 -9.08 -18.53
CA ARG A 145 3.86 -9.41 -19.78
C ARG A 145 5.31 -8.92 -19.76
N VAL A 146 5.55 -7.66 -19.40
CA VAL A 146 6.90 -7.08 -19.28
C VAL A 146 7.78 -7.89 -18.33
N LEU A 147 7.25 -8.32 -17.18
CA LEU A 147 7.98 -9.13 -16.22
C LEU A 147 8.31 -10.53 -16.77
N LEU A 148 7.37 -11.16 -17.49
CA LEU A 148 7.59 -12.46 -18.10
C LEU A 148 8.61 -12.41 -19.24
N GLU A 149 8.62 -11.33 -20.03
CA GLU A 149 9.54 -11.11 -21.13
C GLU A 149 10.94 -10.68 -20.66
N CYS A 150 11.05 -10.10 -19.44
CA CYS A 150 12.31 -9.59 -18.88
C CYS A 150 13.41 -10.67 -18.79
N GLY A 151 13.05 -11.94 -18.62
CA GLY A 151 13.99 -13.07 -18.53
C GLY A 151 14.56 -13.54 -19.86
N GLY A 152 14.10 -12.99 -20.99
CA GLY A 152 14.58 -13.33 -22.32
C GLY A 152 14.54 -14.83 -22.63
N SER A 153 15.49 -15.27 -23.47
CA SER A 153 15.64 -16.65 -23.91
C SER A 153 16.00 -17.65 -22.80
N LEU A 154 16.37 -17.20 -21.60
CA LEU A 154 16.73 -18.04 -20.45
C LEU A 154 15.54 -18.56 -19.64
N GLY A 155 14.31 -18.26 -20.02
CA GLY A 155 13.10 -18.71 -19.30
C GLY A 155 12.95 -18.17 -17.87
N LEU A 156 13.72 -17.17 -17.48
CA LEU A 156 13.74 -16.63 -16.12
C LEU A 156 12.53 -15.71 -15.80
N GLY A 157 11.73 -15.34 -16.80
CA GLY A 157 10.62 -14.41 -16.66
C GLY A 157 9.60 -14.83 -15.60
N SER A 158 9.25 -16.12 -15.54
CA SER A 158 8.35 -16.65 -14.51
C SER A 158 8.91 -16.45 -13.11
N ARG A 159 10.22 -16.69 -12.91
CA ARG A 159 10.90 -16.50 -11.62
C ARG A 159 11.00 -15.01 -11.26
N ILE A 160 11.30 -14.14 -12.23
CA ILE A 160 11.34 -12.70 -12.05
C ILE A 160 9.95 -12.18 -11.68
N ASN A 161 8.90 -12.60 -12.39
CA ASN A 161 7.53 -12.21 -12.06
C ASN A 161 7.12 -12.69 -10.66
N ALA A 162 7.47 -13.92 -10.28
CA ALA A 162 7.16 -14.48 -8.97
C ALA A 162 7.86 -13.69 -7.84
N ILE A 163 9.16 -13.37 -7.98
CA ILE A 163 9.89 -12.64 -6.95
C ILE A 163 9.44 -11.19 -6.83
N VAL A 164 9.15 -10.52 -7.94
CA VAL A 164 8.57 -9.17 -7.91
C VAL A 164 7.24 -9.18 -7.20
N TYR A 165 6.36 -10.13 -7.49
CA TYR A 165 5.07 -10.27 -6.82
C TYR A 165 5.24 -10.55 -5.32
N ALA A 166 6.05 -11.53 -4.94
CA ALA A 166 6.28 -11.90 -3.55
C ALA A 166 6.83 -10.72 -2.70
N VAL A 167 7.74 -9.93 -3.28
CA VAL A 167 8.35 -8.81 -2.53
C VAL A 167 7.48 -7.56 -2.56
N VAL A 168 6.92 -7.21 -3.73
CA VAL A 168 6.15 -5.96 -3.90
C VAL A 168 4.75 -6.07 -3.34
N VAL A 169 4.10 -7.23 -3.53
CA VAL A 169 2.68 -7.42 -3.22
C VAL A 169 2.48 -8.15 -1.90
N GLU A 170 3.24 -9.22 -1.65
CA GLU A 170 3.10 -10.02 -0.44
C GLU A 170 4.04 -9.56 0.69
N ASP A 171 4.90 -8.59 0.42
CA ASP A 171 5.89 -8.04 1.35
C ASP A 171 6.80 -9.13 1.98
N ARG A 172 7.28 -10.05 1.14
CA ARG A 172 8.19 -11.12 1.58
C ARG A 172 9.42 -10.50 2.26
N LYS A 173 9.75 -11.00 3.45
CA LYS A 173 10.80 -10.45 4.29
C LYS A 173 12.17 -10.53 3.61
N LEU A 174 12.98 -9.48 3.81
CA LEU A 174 14.31 -9.38 3.23
C LEU A 174 15.25 -10.53 3.65
N GLY A 175 15.10 -11.03 4.89
CA GLY A 175 15.89 -12.17 5.39
C GLY A 175 15.63 -13.48 4.66
N ASP A 176 14.49 -13.61 3.97
CA ASP A 176 14.09 -14.80 3.20
C ASP A 176 14.55 -14.72 1.73
N LEU A 177 15.24 -13.63 1.34
CA LEU A 177 15.70 -13.38 -0.02
C LEU A 177 17.18 -13.72 -0.17
N GLY A 178 17.49 -14.62 -1.10
CA GLY A 178 18.85 -14.89 -1.52
C GLY A 178 19.42 -13.78 -2.43
N ARG A 179 20.75 -13.76 -2.61
CA ARG A 179 21.41 -12.80 -3.53
C ARG A 179 20.78 -12.83 -4.94
N GLN A 180 20.49 -14.03 -5.46
CA GLN A 180 19.87 -14.19 -6.78
C GLN A 180 18.45 -13.62 -6.83
N ASP A 181 17.68 -13.71 -5.74
CA ASP A 181 16.32 -13.16 -5.67
C ASP A 181 16.36 -11.63 -5.71
N ILE A 182 17.32 -11.00 -5.04
CA ILE A 182 17.53 -9.55 -5.11
C ILE A 182 17.93 -9.11 -6.52
N GLN A 183 18.79 -9.87 -7.21
CA GLN A 183 19.14 -9.58 -8.61
C GLN A 183 17.94 -9.71 -9.54
N ASN A 184 17.15 -10.78 -9.40
CA ASN A 184 15.94 -10.99 -10.17
C ASN A 184 14.87 -9.89 -9.90
N LEU A 185 14.71 -9.48 -8.63
CA LEU A 185 13.85 -8.37 -8.24
C LEU A 185 14.27 -7.08 -8.97
N ARG A 186 15.55 -6.74 -8.92
CA ARG A 186 16.08 -5.53 -9.57
C ARG A 186 15.91 -5.59 -11.10
N CYS A 187 16.14 -6.75 -11.71
CA CYS A 187 15.91 -6.95 -13.13
C CYS A 187 14.44 -6.66 -13.51
N GLY A 188 13.49 -7.24 -12.78
CA GLY A 188 12.07 -7.02 -13.01
C GLY A 188 11.65 -5.56 -12.76
N LEU A 189 12.15 -4.94 -11.70
CA LEU A 189 11.86 -3.54 -11.40
C LEU A 189 12.46 -2.58 -12.45
N ASN A 190 13.64 -2.88 -13.02
CA ASN A 190 14.21 -2.13 -14.14
C ASN A 190 13.33 -2.24 -15.40
N ALA A 191 12.82 -3.44 -15.69
CA ALA A 191 11.91 -3.63 -16.83
C ALA A 191 10.62 -2.82 -16.65
N LEU A 192 10.02 -2.85 -15.46
CA LEU A 192 8.85 -2.04 -15.13
C LEU A 192 9.16 -0.54 -15.17
N ALA A 193 10.33 -0.10 -14.67
CA ALA A 193 10.72 1.30 -14.71
C ALA A 193 10.83 1.81 -16.14
N ARG A 194 11.41 1.03 -17.05
CA ARG A 194 11.47 1.35 -18.49
C ARG A 194 10.09 1.38 -19.14
N TYR A 195 9.20 0.49 -18.72
CA TYR A 195 7.82 0.43 -19.23
C TYR A 195 6.98 1.65 -18.81
N PHE A 196 7.22 2.18 -17.62
CA PHE A 196 6.49 3.33 -17.10
C PHE A 196 7.05 4.71 -17.55
N GLY A 197 8.23 4.73 -18.12
CA GLY A 197 8.88 5.91 -18.66
C GLY A 197 9.61 6.70 -17.61
#